data_e521dead9882922a8f68d95663842cd9
#
_entry.id   e521dead9882922a8f68d95663842cd9
#
_cell.length_a   1.000
_cell.length_b   1.000
_cell.length_c   1.000
_cell.angle_alpha   90.00
_cell.angle_beta   90.00
_cell.angle_gamma   90.00
#
_symmetry.space_group_name_H-M   'P 1'
#
loop_
_entity.id
_entity.type
_entity.pdbx_description
1 polymer ?
#
loop_
_entity_poly.entity_id
_entity_poly.type
_entity_poly.pdbx_seq_one_letter_code
_entity_poly.pdbx_strand_id
1 'polypeptide(L)'
;MRIIATSVAVFVAAAVVLSAQTPKPAAPAPGSACSFLTKEDAAAALGEAVTGPKETFRPNGPSACEYTGSGIHKVQLTVYPLTAESAAVYKGLCAKKNKDGLTGLGDATCWYNEKHEELQVLKGFTVLMIEVHRSGDPTEAIKGVARKVYDRVK
;
A
#
# COMPACT_ATOMS: atom_id res chain seq x y z
N MET A 1 19.98 65.46 50.69
CA MET A 1 18.86 64.58 50.49
C MET A 1 18.87 64.12 49.03
N ARG A 2 19.41 62.91 48.71
CA ARG A 2 19.56 62.39 47.36
C ARG A 2 18.53 61.29 47.16
N ILE A 3 17.63 61.50 46.22
CA ILE A 3 16.59 60.51 45.84
C ILE A 3 17.16 59.67 44.72
N ILE A 4 17.31 58.35 45.00
CA ILE A 4 17.75 57.35 44.00
C ILE A 4 16.48 56.77 43.38
N ALA A 5 16.27 57.04 42.09
CA ALA A 5 15.17 56.43 41.32
C ALA A 5 15.66 55.07 40.76
N THR A 6 15.01 54.00 41.23
CA THR A 6 15.27 52.64 40.78
C THR A 6 14.33 52.30 39.60
N SER A 7 14.86 52.17 38.38
CA SER A 7 14.13 51.77 37.20
C SER A 7 14.00 50.23 37.17
N VAL A 8 12.78 49.71 37.22
CA VAL A 8 12.48 48.30 37.04
C VAL A 8 12.27 48.01 35.52
N ALA A 9 13.17 47.28 34.94
CA ALA A 9 13.03 46.79 33.55
C ALA A 9 12.18 45.51 33.54
N VAL A 10 11.01 45.55 32.94
CA VAL A 10 10.14 44.37 32.71
C VAL A 10 10.59 43.71 31.39
N PHE A 11 11.19 42.54 31.49
CA PHE A 11 11.46 41.69 30.31
C PHE A 11 10.21 40.87 29.98
N VAL A 12 9.56 41.19 28.87
CA VAL A 12 8.49 40.37 28.28
C VAL A 12 9.15 39.30 27.43
N ALA A 13 9.19 38.06 27.92
CA ALA A 13 9.64 36.92 27.16
C ALA A 13 8.52 36.46 26.19
N ALA A 14 8.65 36.75 24.90
CA ALA A 14 7.76 36.22 23.86
C ALA A 14 8.10 34.74 23.61
N ALA A 15 7.24 33.83 24.06
CA ALA A 15 7.33 32.41 23.72
C ALA A 15 6.91 32.20 22.26
N VAL A 16 7.87 31.91 21.38
CA VAL A 16 7.61 31.51 20.01
C VAL A 16 7.20 30.04 20.03
N VAL A 17 5.90 29.78 19.87
CA VAL A 17 5.36 28.42 19.68
C VAL A 17 5.71 27.98 18.26
N LEU A 18 6.77 27.18 18.10
CA LEU A 18 7.05 26.47 16.86
C LEU A 18 5.97 25.38 16.68
N SER A 19 4.97 25.65 15.85
CA SER A 19 4.05 24.63 15.37
C SER A 19 4.81 23.67 14.49
N ALA A 20 5.14 22.48 15.01
CA ALA A 20 5.67 21.38 14.22
C ALA A 20 4.60 20.94 13.22
N GLN A 21 4.68 21.41 11.98
CA GLN A 21 3.85 20.92 10.89
C GLN A 21 4.29 19.48 10.59
N THR A 22 3.44 18.51 10.89
CA THR A 22 3.61 17.13 10.42
C THR A 22 3.72 17.15 8.89
N PRO A 23 4.80 16.60 8.30
CA PRO A 23 4.95 16.60 6.86
C PRO A 23 3.74 15.88 6.24
N LYS A 24 3.03 16.55 5.33
CA LYS A 24 1.98 15.93 4.52
C LYS A 24 2.62 14.79 3.74
N PRO A 25 2.05 13.55 3.79
CA PRO A 25 2.57 12.45 3.00
C PRO A 25 2.73 12.86 1.53
N ALA A 26 3.88 12.58 0.96
CA ALA A 26 4.12 12.82 -0.47
C ALA A 26 3.14 11.99 -1.30
N ALA A 27 2.66 12.55 -2.42
CA ALA A 27 1.83 11.77 -3.35
C ALA A 27 2.65 10.60 -3.91
N PRO A 28 2.04 9.40 -4.07
CA PRO A 28 2.72 8.24 -4.64
C PRO A 28 3.31 8.53 -6.02
N ALA A 29 4.46 7.94 -6.34
CA ALA A 29 5.06 8.08 -7.65
C ALA A 29 4.14 7.43 -8.72
N PRO A 30 3.98 8.04 -9.92
CA PRO A 30 3.21 7.43 -10.99
C PRO A 30 3.71 6.02 -11.32
N GLY A 31 2.81 5.03 -11.36
CA GLY A 31 3.16 3.63 -11.60
C GLY A 31 3.68 2.87 -10.38
N SER A 32 3.74 3.50 -9.20
CA SER A 32 4.06 2.80 -7.95
C SER A 32 2.86 2.01 -7.44
N ALA A 33 3.10 0.99 -6.61
CA ALA A 33 2.05 0.17 -6.02
C ALA A 33 1.02 1.03 -5.24
N CYS A 34 1.47 2.10 -4.56
CA CYS A 34 0.58 3.00 -3.83
C CYS A 34 -0.26 3.93 -4.72
N SER A 35 0.02 4.01 -6.03
CA SER A 35 -0.88 4.67 -6.97
C SER A 35 -2.08 3.81 -7.37
N PHE A 36 -2.00 2.50 -7.13
CA PHE A 36 -3.05 1.54 -7.47
C PHE A 36 -3.85 1.06 -6.26
N LEU A 37 -3.24 0.94 -5.08
CA LEU A 37 -3.90 0.56 -3.83
C LEU A 37 -4.21 1.81 -2.99
N THR A 38 -5.49 2.10 -2.74
CA THR A 38 -5.91 3.25 -1.95
C THR A 38 -6.14 2.89 -0.49
N LYS A 39 -6.17 3.91 0.37
CA LYS A 39 -6.49 3.75 1.80
C LYS A 39 -7.90 3.18 2.01
N GLU A 40 -8.84 3.62 1.20
CA GLU A 40 -10.24 3.19 1.24
C GLU A 40 -10.38 1.72 0.86
N ASP A 41 -9.60 1.24 -0.12
CA ASP A 41 -9.59 -0.18 -0.52
C ASP A 41 -9.03 -1.05 0.61
N ALA A 42 -7.95 -0.61 1.23
CA ALA A 42 -7.34 -1.31 2.34
C ALA A 42 -8.26 -1.35 3.58
N ALA A 43 -8.90 -0.23 3.91
CA ALA A 43 -9.87 -0.17 5.00
C ALA A 43 -11.07 -1.08 4.76
N ALA A 44 -11.60 -1.09 3.53
CA ALA A 44 -12.70 -1.98 3.15
C ALA A 44 -12.30 -3.47 3.22
N ALA A 45 -11.07 -3.80 2.82
CA ALA A 45 -10.57 -5.18 2.86
C ALA A 45 -10.38 -5.70 4.29
N LEU A 46 -9.93 -4.84 5.21
CA LEU A 46 -9.75 -5.20 6.61
C LEU A 46 -11.04 -5.07 7.45
N GLY A 47 -11.99 -4.24 6.99
CA GLY A 47 -13.20 -3.92 7.75
C GLY A 47 -12.94 -2.96 8.91
N GLU A 48 -11.82 -2.23 8.90
CA GLU A 48 -11.39 -1.31 9.95
C GLU A 48 -10.58 -0.13 9.40
N ALA A 49 -10.35 0.89 10.23
CA ALA A 49 -9.49 2.02 9.87
C ALA A 49 -8.02 1.58 9.73
N VAL A 50 -7.32 2.13 8.73
CA VAL A 50 -5.93 1.80 8.45
C VAL A 50 -5.02 3.01 8.51
N THR A 51 -3.76 2.75 8.80
CA THR A 51 -2.63 3.70 8.74
C THR A 51 -1.75 3.40 7.53
N GLY A 52 -0.95 4.34 7.09
CA GLY A 52 -0.12 4.24 5.89
C GLY A 52 -0.50 5.27 4.83
N PRO A 53 -0.02 5.12 3.59
CA PRO A 53 0.73 3.96 3.11
C PRO A 53 2.19 3.93 3.55
N LYS A 54 2.76 2.72 3.67
CA LYS A 54 4.20 2.49 3.64
C LYS A 54 4.56 2.04 2.24
N GLU A 55 5.36 2.85 1.55
CA GLU A 55 5.74 2.59 0.18
C GLU A 55 7.20 2.16 0.07
N THR A 56 7.47 1.14 -0.74
CA THR A 56 8.80 0.79 -1.23
C THR A 56 8.77 0.87 -2.74
N PHE A 57 9.59 1.73 -3.32
CA PHE A 57 9.70 1.91 -4.76
C PHE A 57 11.15 1.70 -5.20
N ARG A 58 11.33 0.90 -6.27
CA ARG A 58 12.63 0.71 -6.93
C ARG A 58 12.47 1.07 -8.41
N PRO A 59 13.24 2.04 -8.95
CA PRO A 59 13.24 2.30 -10.38
C PRO A 59 13.55 1.03 -11.17
N ASN A 60 12.71 0.70 -12.16
CA ASN A 60 12.83 -0.53 -12.99
C ASN A 60 12.76 -1.86 -12.21
N GLY A 61 12.26 -1.84 -10.98
CA GLY A 61 12.10 -3.02 -10.12
C GLY A 61 10.72 -3.09 -9.48
N PRO A 62 10.53 -4.01 -8.53
CA PRO A 62 9.27 -4.12 -7.81
C PRO A 62 9.00 -2.89 -6.96
N SER A 63 7.73 -2.53 -6.85
CA SER A 63 7.23 -1.57 -5.88
C SER A 63 6.21 -2.22 -4.98
N ALA A 64 6.17 -1.82 -3.72
CA ALA A 64 5.19 -2.33 -2.76
C ALA A 64 4.49 -1.18 -2.03
N CYS A 65 3.22 -1.39 -1.72
CA CYS A 65 2.37 -0.51 -0.94
C CYS A 65 1.71 -1.30 0.17
N GLU A 66 1.87 -0.87 1.42
CA GLU A 66 1.30 -1.52 2.59
C GLU A 66 0.47 -0.54 3.40
N TYR A 67 -0.73 -0.96 3.77
CA TYR A 67 -1.57 -0.33 4.78
C TYR A 67 -1.73 -1.27 5.97
N THR A 68 -1.66 -0.72 7.18
CA THR A 68 -1.72 -1.49 8.43
C THR A 68 -2.98 -1.12 9.20
N GLY A 69 -3.72 -2.13 9.65
CA GLY A 69 -4.85 -2.03 10.56
C GLY A 69 -4.43 -2.25 12.02
N SER A 70 -5.26 -2.91 12.80
CA SER A 70 -4.98 -3.26 14.20
C SER A 70 -4.13 -4.53 14.30
N GLY A 71 -3.20 -4.57 15.26
CA GLY A 71 -2.39 -5.76 15.51
C GLY A 71 -1.55 -6.17 14.30
N ILE A 72 -1.83 -7.36 13.78
CA ILE A 72 -1.12 -7.93 12.61
C ILE A 72 -1.88 -7.72 11.29
N HIS A 73 -3.04 -7.03 11.32
CA HIS A 73 -3.84 -6.84 10.12
C HIS A 73 -3.14 -5.91 9.14
N LYS A 74 -3.04 -6.31 7.89
CA LYS A 74 -2.46 -5.50 6.82
C LYS A 74 -3.00 -5.87 5.45
N VAL A 75 -2.94 -4.91 4.53
CA VAL A 75 -3.12 -5.12 3.09
C VAL A 75 -1.85 -4.69 2.39
N GLN A 76 -1.33 -5.54 1.53
CA GLN A 76 -0.15 -5.27 0.74
C GLN A 76 -0.42 -5.54 -0.74
N LEU A 77 0.01 -4.60 -1.57
CA LEU A 77 0.13 -4.77 -3.01
C LEU A 77 1.60 -4.69 -3.39
N THR A 78 2.10 -5.70 -4.09
CA THR A 78 3.40 -5.64 -4.75
C THR A 78 3.21 -5.71 -6.26
N VAL A 79 3.87 -4.81 -6.99
CA VAL A 79 3.83 -4.68 -8.44
C VAL A 79 5.20 -5.05 -9.01
N TYR A 80 5.24 -6.09 -9.85
CA TYR A 80 6.45 -6.58 -10.48
C TYR A 80 6.40 -6.34 -11.99
N PRO A 81 7.28 -5.51 -12.56
CA PRO A 81 7.47 -5.46 -14.01
C PRO A 81 8.20 -6.72 -14.47
N LEU A 82 7.74 -7.31 -15.56
CA LEU A 82 8.33 -8.48 -16.21
C LEU A 82 8.82 -8.16 -17.62
N THR A 83 9.76 -8.97 -18.12
CA THR A 83 10.02 -9.05 -19.56
C THR A 83 8.94 -9.89 -20.24
N ALA A 84 8.80 -9.80 -21.57
CA ALA A 84 7.86 -10.62 -22.32
C ALA A 84 8.09 -12.12 -22.11
N GLU A 85 9.37 -12.55 -22.08
CA GLU A 85 9.75 -13.94 -21.83
C GLU A 85 9.35 -14.38 -20.42
N SER A 86 9.65 -13.58 -19.41
CA SER A 86 9.27 -13.86 -18.01
C SER A 86 7.76 -13.92 -17.83
N ALA A 87 6.99 -13.07 -18.50
CA ALA A 87 5.54 -13.08 -18.45
C ALA A 87 4.95 -14.36 -19.07
N ALA A 88 5.50 -14.85 -20.18
CA ALA A 88 5.09 -16.11 -20.80
C ALA A 88 5.33 -17.31 -19.86
N VAL A 89 6.52 -17.38 -19.24
CA VAL A 89 6.85 -18.41 -18.24
C VAL A 89 5.91 -18.34 -17.06
N TYR A 90 5.67 -17.13 -16.53
CA TYR A 90 4.79 -16.90 -15.40
C TYR A 90 3.35 -17.36 -15.68
N LYS A 91 2.82 -17.03 -16.88
CA LYS A 91 1.49 -17.47 -17.31
C LYS A 91 1.36 -19.00 -17.29
N GLY A 92 2.38 -19.70 -17.79
CA GLY A 92 2.42 -21.17 -17.79
C GLY A 92 2.47 -21.77 -16.39
N LEU A 93 3.22 -21.16 -15.47
CA LEU A 93 3.30 -21.61 -14.07
C LEU A 93 1.97 -21.36 -13.33
N CYS A 94 1.37 -20.20 -13.56
CA CYS A 94 0.10 -19.81 -12.94
C CYS A 94 -1.02 -20.74 -13.40
N ALA A 95 -1.10 -21.09 -14.68
CA ALA A 95 -2.09 -22.03 -15.21
C ALA A 95 -2.03 -23.42 -14.55
N LYS A 96 -0.86 -23.87 -14.13
CA LYS A 96 -0.70 -25.16 -13.42
C LYS A 96 -1.16 -25.11 -11.95
N LYS A 97 -1.15 -23.95 -11.34
CA LYS A 97 -1.56 -23.72 -9.94
C LYS A 97 -3.05 -23.43 -9.80
N ASN A 98 -3.69 -23.00 -10.88
CA ASN A 98 -5.03 -22.42 -10.83
C ASN A 98 -6.12 -23.48 -10.86
N LYS A 99 -6.55 -23.96 -9.69
CA LYS A 99 -7.77 -24.78 -9.57
C LYS A 99 -8.99 -23.95 -9.16
N ASP A 100 -8.81 -22.78 -8.51
CA ASP A 100 -9.87 -21.94 -7.94
C ASP A 100 -9.64 -20.43 -8.16
N GLY A 101 -8.89 -20.08 -9.23
CA GLY A 101 -8.55 -18.70 -9.52
C GLY A 101 -9.75 -17.87 -9.98
N LEU A 102 -9.62 -16.55 -9.88
CA LEU A 102 -10.55 -15.61 -10.48
C LEU A 102 -10.50 -15.74 -12.01
N THR A 103 -11.56 -16.27 -12.60
CA THR A 103 -11.70 -16.27 -14.06
C THR A 103 -12.00 -14.85 -14.55
N GLY A 104 -11.38 -14.47 -15.68
CA GLY A 104 -11.63 -13.17 -16.30
C GLY A 104 -10.91 -11.98 -15.70
N LEU A 105 -9.96 -12.20 -14.79
CA LEU A 105 -9.11 -11.15 -14.28
C LEU A 105 -7.68 -11.33 -14.79
N GLY A 106 -7.25 -10.45 -15.71
CA GLY A 106 -5.92 -10.46 -16.28
C GLY A 106 -5.67 -11.59 -17.29
N ASP A 107 -4.42 -11.69 -17.73
CA ASP A 107 -3.93 -12.73 -18.66
C ASP A 107 -3.72 -14.08 -17.97
N ALA A 108 -3.49 -14.05 -16.65
CA ALA A 108 -3.44 -15.19 -15.77
C ALA A 108 -3.68 -14.74 -14.33
N THR A 109 -4.37 -15.57 -13.55
CA THR A 109 -4.62 -15.35 -12.14
C THR A 109 -4.47 -16.66 -11.38
N CYS A 110 -3.69 -16.66 -10.31
CA CYS A 110 -3.51 -17.85 -9.47
C CYS A 110 -3.20 -17.50 -8.02
N TRP A 111 -3.53 -18.43 -7.13
CA TRP A 111 -3.10 -18.36 -5.75
C TRP A 111 -1.63 -18.80 -5.63
N TYR A 112 -0.86 -18.07 -4.80
CA TYR A 112 0.53 -18.42 -4.53
C TYR A 112 0.64 -19.77 -3.80
N ASN A 113 -0.27 -19.99 -2.84
CA ASN A 113 -0.32 -21.19 -2.03
C ASN A 113 -1.76 -21.71 -1.85
N GLU A 114 -1.89 -22.92 -1.28
CA GLU A 114 -3.19 -23.57 -1.03
C GLU A 114 -4.01 -22.88 0.09
N LYS A 115 -3.40 -22.00 0.88
CA LYS A 115 -4.08 -21.26 1.96
C LYS A 115 -4.79 -20.01 1.47
N HIS A 116 -4.64 -19.66 0.19
CA HIS A 116 -5.22 -18.46 -0.42
C HIS A 116 -4.82 -17.14 0.28
N GLU A 117 -3.57 -17.07 0.77
CA GLU A 117 -3.05 -15.90 1.49
C GLU A 117 -2.55 -14.80 0.54
N GLU A 118 -2.19 -15.16 -0.70
CA GLU A 118 -1.69 -14.25 -1.71
C GLU A 118 -2.28 -14.61 -3.08
N LEU A 119 -2.91 -13.63 -3.72
CA LEU A 119 -3.40 -13.73 -5.09
C LEU A 119 -2.45 -13.02 -6.04
N GLN A 120 -2.10 -13.68 -7.11
CA GLN A 120 -1.23 -13.17 -8.17
C GLN A 120 -2.04 -12.97 -9.45
N VAL A 121 -1.93 -11.79 -10.05
CA VAL A 121 -2.62 -11.42 -11.30
C VAL A 121 -1.61 -10.91 -12.29
N LEU A 122 -1.52 -11.54 -13.46
CA LEU A 122 -0.74 -11.07 -14.60
C LEU A 122 -1.60 -10.14 -15.47
N LYS A 123 -1.10 -8.93 -15.74
CA LYS A 123 -1.68 -7.97 -16.70
C LYS A 123 -0.57 -7.49 -17.64
N GLY A 124 -0.59 -7.94 -18.89
CA GLY A 124 0.48 -7.66 -19.84
C GLY A 124 1.83 -8.18 -19.33
N PHE A 125 2.72 -7.25 -19.02
CA PHE A 125 4.04 -7.55 -18.47
C PHE A 125 4.18 -7.17 -16.98
N THR A 126 3.07 -7.12 -16.27
CA THR A 126 3.05 -6.73 -14.86
C THR A 126 2.36 -7.80 -14.02
N VAL A 127 3.02 -8.26 -12.97
CA VAL A 127 2.41 -9.11 -11.94
C VAL A 127 2.00 -8.25 -10.75
N LEU A 128 0.75 -8.39 -10.35
CA LEU A 128 0.18 -7.83 -9.13
C LEU A 128 0.10 -8.95 -8.10
N MET A 129 0.76 -8.78 -6.97
CA MET A 129 0.69 -9.70 -5.83
C MET A 129 -0.08 -9.00 -4.72
N ILE A 130 -1.22 -9.56 -4.35
CA ILE A 130 -2.16 -9.00 -3.37
C ILE A 130 -2.22 -9.90 -2.16
N GLU A 131 -1.90 -9.36 -1.00
CA GLU A 131 -1.97 -10.03 0.29
C GLU A 131 -2.91 -9.27 1.23
N VAL A 132 -3.74 -10.00 1.97
CA VAL A 132 -4.58 -9.45 3.04
C VAL A 132 -4.43 -10.33 4.27
N HIS A 133 -3.84 -9.78 5.31
CA HIS A 133 -3.74 -10.42 6.62
C HIS A 133 -4.82 -9.84 7.52
N ARG A 134 -5.79 -10.67 7.92
CA ARG A 134 -6.90 -10.31 8.81
C ARG A 134 -7.40 -11.53 9.57
N SER A 135 -8.22 -11.32 10.59
CA SER A 135 -8.93 -12.42 11.26
C SER A 135 -9.93 -13.07 10.32
N GLY A 136 -10.00 -14.39 10.33
CA GLY A 136 -10.88 -15.18 9.47
C GLY A 136 -10.31 -15.38 8.05
N ASP A 137 -11.17 -15.81 7.12
CA ASP A 137 -10.80 -16.10 5.74
C ASP A 137 -10.60 -14.79 4.95
N PRO A 138 -9.41 -14.50 4.40
CA PRO A 138 -9.14 -13.29 3.63
C PRO A 138 -9.53 -13.41 2.15
N THR A 139 -9.96 -14.57 1.66
CA THR A 139 -10.11 -14.89 0.23
C THR A 139 -10.95 -13.85 -0.52
N GLU A 140 -12.13 -13.51 -0.03
CA GLU A 140 -13.01 -12.54 -0.72
C GLU A 140 -12.49 -11.11 -0.62
N ALA A 141 -11.82 -10.75 0.47
CA ALA A 141 -11.16 -9.45 0.61
C ALA A 141 -10.04 -9.30 -0.42
N ILE A 142 -9.18 -10.31 -0.57
CA ILE A 142 -8.10 -10.34 -1.57
C ILE A 142 -8.67 -10.21 -2.99
N LYS A 143 -9.70 -10.98 -3.33
CA LYS A 143 -10.36 -10.89 -4.64
C LYS A 143 -10.97 -9.51 -4.90
N GLY A 144 -11.55 -8.88 -3.88
CA GLY A 144 -12.11 -7.53 -3.96
C GLY A 144 -11.05 -6.47 -4.25
N VAL A 145 -9.93 -6.53 -3.54
CA VAL A 145 -8.77 -5.65 -3.78
C VAL A 145 -8.20 -5.88 -5.18
N ALA A 146 -8.03 -7.15 -5.58
CA ALA A 146 -7.45 -7.49 -6.88
C ALA A 146 -8.22 -6.88 -8.06
N ARG A 147 -9.56 -6.95 -8.05
CA ARG A 147 -10.39 -6.33 -9.10
C ARG A 147 -10.16 -4.82 -9.18
N LYS A 148 -10.22 -4.12 -8.06
CA LYS A 148 -10.07 -2.66 -8.01
C LYS A 148 -8.68 -2.20 -8.44
N VAL A 149 -7.64 -2.91 -7.98
CA VAL A 149 -6.24 -2.64 -8.37
C VAL A 149 -6.04 -2.91 -9.86
N TYR A 150 -6.55 -4.03 -10.37
CA TYR A 150 -6.45 -4.41 -11.78
C TYR A 150 -7.01 -3.33 -12.72
N ASP A 151 -8.16 -2.73 -12.38
CA ASP A 151 -8.79 -1.70 -13.20
C ASP A 151 -7.96 -0.40 -13.29
N ARG A 152 -7.10 -0.13 -12.30
CA ARG A 152 -6.24 1.07 -12.25
C ARG A 152 -4.89 0.88 -12.92
N VAL A 153 -4.39 -0.34 -13.02
CA VAL A 153 -3.14 -0.64 -13.74
C VAL A 153 -3.41 -0.55 -15.23
N LYS A 154 -2.69 0.31 -15.93
CA LYS A 154 -2.84 0.55 -17.37
C LYS A 154 -1.90 -0.34 -18.18
#